data_7753703c60f58a5ebbda91a409492f8e
#
_entry.id   7753703c60f58a5ebbda91a409492f8e
#
_cell.length_a   1.000
_cell.length_b   1.000
_cell.length_c   1.000
_cell.angle_alpha   90.00
_cell.angle_beta   90.00
_cell.angle_gamma   90.00
#
_symmetry.space_group_name_H-M   'P 1'
#
loop_
_entity.id
_entity.type
_entity.pdbx_description
1 polymer ?
#
loop_
_entity_poly.entity_id
_entity_poly.type
_entity_poly.pdbx_seq_one_letter_code
_entity_poly.pdbx_strand_id
1 'polypeptide(L)'
;VLTLRPGWNFISVPATLATGFDTAGVVFAGVDTAGRSLFLYEGATARWTQVQSGDRIRPLEGIWVYSRATTSVPLIYAPAGSGTPPAKALSDGWNSVGIASLQPVQAGDAFRSMQDHWEMAIGYDSLQQKYEPVIIRGDTGTHGDTQVVYPLKGYWIKVNGSCTYTGRIE
;
A
#
# COMPACT_ATOMS: atom_id res chain seq x y z
N VAL A 1 13.84 1.98 4.36
CA VAL A 1 14.26 1.55 3.01
C VAL A 1 13.25 0.56 2.49
N LEU A 2 12.74 0.78 1.26
CA LEU A 2 11.89 -0.16 0.55
C LEU A 2 12.78 -1.05 -0.35
N THR A 3 12.60 -2.35 -0.26
CA THR A 3 13.32 -3.30 -1.14
C THR A 3 12.37 -3.81 -2.21
N LEU A 4 12.66 -3.52 -3.47
CA LEU A 4 12.00 -4.11 -4.63
C LEU A 4 12.69 -5.40 -5.04
N ARG A 5 11.92 -6.37 -5.49
CA ARG A 5 12.40 -7.65 -6.04
C ARG A 5 12.28 -7.65 -7.56
N PRO A 6 13.04 -8.50 -8.27
CA PRO A 6 12.86 -8.66 -9.71
C PRO A 6 11.43 -9.08 -10.05
N GLY A 7 10.81 -8.39 -11.00
CA GLY A 7 9.41 -8.56 -11.35
C GLY A 7 8.49 -7.48 -10.76
N TRP A 8 7.23 -7.79 -10.61
CA TRP A 8 6.24 -6.88 -10.06
C TRP A 8 6.31 -6.84 -8.53
N ASN A 9 6.14 -5.65 -7.99
CA ASN A 9 6.08 -5.36 -6.56
C ASN A 9 4.82 -4.56 -6.27
N PHE A 10 4.03 -5.01 -5.32
CA PHE A 10 2.88 -4.26 -4.81
C PHE A 10 3.28 -3.61 -3.50
N ILE A 11 3.49 -2.31 -3.53
CA ILE A 11 4.13 -1.54 -2.45
C ILE A 11 3.22 -0.42 -1.94
N SER A 12 3.54 0.09 -0.77
CA SER A 12 3.00 1.34 -0.23
C SER A 12 4.05 2.06 0.62
N VAL A 13 3.78 3.31 1.00
CA VAL A 13 4.56 4.02 2.00
C VAL A 13 3.74 4.18 3.28
N PRO A 14 4.31 3.87 4.46
CA PRO A 14 3.56 3.87 5.72
C PRO A 14 3.34 5.26 6.32
N ALA A 15 4.12 6.26 5.87
CA ALA A 15 4.04 7.63 6.38
C ALA A 15 4.32 8.64 5.26
N THR A 16 3.97 9.89 5.50
CA THR A 16 4.21 10.99 4.55
C THR A 16 5.70 11.17 4.28
N LEU A 17 6.05 11.22 3.01
CA LEU A 17 7.41 11.51 2.58
C LEU A 17 7.71 13.01 2.70
N ALA A 18 8.99 13.34 2.90
CA ALA A 18 9.43 14.72 2.99
C ALA A 18 9.24 15.45 1.64
N THR A 19 8.88 16.73 1.71
CA THR A 19 8.72 17.58 0.53
C THR A 19 10.00 17.58 -0.31
N GLY A 20 9.85 17.37 -1.61
CA GLY A 20 10.96 17.23 -2.56
C GLY A 20 11.50 15.80 -2.69
N PHE A 21 11.07 14.87 -1.82
CA PHE A 21 11.40 13.44 -1.87
C PHE A 21 10.14 12.57 -2.02
N ASP A 22 9.03 13.17 -2.39
CA ASP A 22 7.69 12.58 -2.35
C ASP A 22 7.06 12.33 -3.74
N THR A 23 7.76 12.68 -4.83
CA THR A 23 7.26 12.39 -6.18
C THR A 23 7.77 11.05 -6.72
N ALA A 24 6.97 10.40 -7.57
CA ALA A 24 7.32 9.10 -8.15
C ALA A 24 8.68 9.12 -8.88
N GLY A 25 8.95 10.20 -9.64
CA GLY A 25 10.22 10.36 -10.34
C GLY A 25 11.44 10.46 -9.43
N VAL A 26 11.28 11.02 -8.23
CA VAL A 26 12.37 11.12 -7.24
C VAL A 26 12.47 9.81 -6.45
N VAL A 27 11.36 9.28 -5.96
CA VAL A 27 11.34 8.03 -5.16
C VAL A 27 11.91 6.85 -5.94
N PHE A 28 11.53 6.70 -7.20
CA PHE A 28 11.92 5.56 -8.03
C PHE A 28 13.02 5.87 -9.05
N ALA A 29 13.73 6.99 -8.91
CA ALA A 29 14.79 7.41 -9.86
C ALA A 29 15.86 6.35 -10.11
N GLY A 30 16.20 5.55 -9.10
CA GLY A 30 17.21 4.48 -9.19
C GLY A 30 16.66 3.11 -9.60
N VAL A 31 15.37 3.01 -9.97
CA VAL A 31 14.72 1.74 -10.30
C VAL A 31 14.72 1.50 -11.81
N ASP A 32 15.35 0.41 -12.26
CA ASP A 32 15.20 -0.04 -13.65
C ASP A 32 13.85 -0.75 -13.82
N THR A 33 12.85 0.00 -14.28
CA THR A 33 11.50 -0.51 -14.54
C THR A 33 11.39 -1.28 -15.87
N ALA A 34 12.49 -1.43 -16.62
CA ALA A 34 12.47 -1.97 -17.98
C ALA A 34 11.51 -1.22 -18.92
N GLY A 35 11.37 0.09 -18.73
CA GLY A 35 10.46 0.94 -19.50
C GLY A 35 8.98 0.78 -19.15
N ARG A 36 8.64 0.04 -18.08
CA ARG A 36 7.25 -0.12 -17.62
C ARG A 36 6.83 1.06 -16.74
N SER A 37 5.55 1.40 -16.85
CA SER A 37 4.92 2.41 -16.00
C SER A 37 4.62 1.86 -14.61
N LEU A 38 4.50 2.77 -13.65
CA LEU A 38 3.92 2.50 -12.34
C LEU A 38 2.40 2.62 -12.43
N PHE A 39 1.68 1.84 -11.65
CA PHE A 39 0.22 1.82 -11.68
C PHE A 39 -0.39 1.95 -10.29
N LEU A 40 -1.47 2.71 -10.23
CA LEU A 40 -2.38 2.84 -9.10
C LEU A 40 -3.78 2.38 -9.54
N TYR A 41 -4.50 1.69 -8.66
CA TYR A 41 -5.89 1.33 -8.92
C TYR A 41 -6.84 2.27 -8.19
N GLU A 42 -7.77 2.85 -8.93
CA GLU A 42 -8.82 3.71 -8.39
C GLU A 42 -10.11 2.91 -8.16
N GLY A 43 -10.46 2.66 -6.90
CA GLY A 43 -11.66 1.92 -6.55
C GLY A 43 -12.95 2.61 -7.01
N ALA A 44 -12.99 3.95 -6.99
CA ALA A 44 -14.17 4.72 -7.38
C ALA A 44 -14.59 4.51 -8.85
N THR A 45 -13.62 4.31 -9.74
CA THR A 45 -13.84 4.14 -11.18
C THR A 45 -13.57 2.72 -11.65
N ALA A 46 -13.08 1.86 -10.76
CA ALA A 46 -12.60 0.51 -11.06
C ALA A 46 -11.58 0.48 -12.22
N ARG A 47 -10.66 1.45 -12.25
CA ARG A 47 -9.69 1.63 -13.32
C ARG A 47 -8.26 1.71 -12.81
N TRP A 48 -7.35 1.28 -13.67
CA TRP A 48 -5.92 1.50 -13.49
C TRP A 48 -5.54 2.89 -13.97
N THR A 49 -4.76 3.59 -13.16
CA THR A 49 -4.18 4.89 -13.49
C THR A 49 -2.68 4.76 -13.52
N GLN A 50 -2.05 5.27 -14.58
CA GLN A 50 -0.61 5.36 -14.67
C GLN A 50 -0.10 6.48 -13.77
N VAL A 51 0.85 6.15 -12.89
CA VAL A 51 1.53 7.14 -12.04
C VAL A 51 2.59 7.87 -12.87
N GLN A 52 2.49 9.20 -12.94
CA GLN A 52 3.44 10.05 -13.64
C GLN A 52 4.61 10.42 -12.74
N SER A 53 5.75 10.81 -13.32
CA SER A 53 6.95 11.18 -12.55
C SER A 53 6.75 12.33 -11.56
N GLY A 54 5.83 13.25 -11.86
CA GLY A 54 5.46 14.36 -10.98
C GLY A 54 4.42 14.05 -9.93
N ASP A 55 3.77 12.87 -9.98
CA ASP A 55 2.75 12.50 -9.02
C ASP A 55 3.35 12.19 -7.66
N ARG A 56 2.66 12.62 -6.61
CA ARG A 56 3.09 12.36 -5.24
C ARG A 56 2.76 10.95 -4.82
N ILE A 57 3.70 10.31 -4.16
CA ILE A 57 3.51 9.04 -3.48
C ILE A 57 2.93 9.33 -2.09
N ARG A 58 1.72 8.88 -1.85
CA ARG A 58 0.97 9.15 -0.61
C ARG A 58 0.90 7.93 0.29
N PRO A 59 0.85 8.12 1.61
CA PRO A 59 0.52 7.03 2.52
C PRO A 59 -0.84 6.41 2.19
N LEU A 60 -1.02 5.15 2.57
CA LEU A 60 -2.23 4.35 2.36
C LEU A 60 -2.56 4.04 0.89
N GLU A 61 -1.72 4.43 -0.07
CA GLU A 61 -1.89 4.05 -1.47
C GLU A 61 -1.08 2.79 -1.78
N GLY A 62 -1.73 1.81 -2.39
CA GLY A 62 -1.06 0.63 -2.93
C GLY A 62 -0.65 0.89 -4.38
N ILE A 63 0.63 0.74 -4.71
CA ILE A 63 1.21 1.06 -6.01
C ILE A 63 1.92 -0.16 -6.57
N TRP A 64 1.74 -0.43 -7.85
CA TRP A 64 2.44 -1.47 -8.58
C TRP A 64 3.68 -0.91 -9.28
N VAL A 65 4.84 -1.49 -8.96
CA VAL A 65 6.15 -1.12 -9.52
C VAL A 65 6.83 -2.36 -10.06
N TYR A 66 7.30 -2.30 -11.30
CA TYR A 66 8.17 -3.33 -11.85
C TYR A 66 9.63 -2.97 -11.58
N SER A 67 10.45 -3.96 -11.19
CA SER A 67 11.89 -3.78 -11.10
C SER A 67 12.60 -4.93 -11.82
N ARG A 68 13.61 -4.60 -12.63
CA ARG A 68 14.41 -5.64 -13.32
C ARG A 68 15.34 -6.39 -12.37
N ALA A 69 15.74 -5.75 -11.28
CA ALA A 69 16.69 -6.30 -10.31
C ALA A 69 16.23 -6.03 -8.89
N THR A 70 16.84 -6.69 -7.92
CA THR A 70 16.69 -6.29 -6.51
C THR A 70 17.23 -4.88 -6.34
N THR A 71 16.37 -3.95 -5.91
CA THR A 71 16.70 -2.54 -5.76
C THR A 71 16.28 -2.03 -4.40
N SER A 72 17.17 -1.33 -3.70
CA SER A 72 16.87 -0.63 -2.46
C SER A 72 16.48 0.81 -2.77
N VAL A 73 15.26 1.20 -2.40
CA VAL A 73 14.71 2.55 -2.59
C VAL A 73 14.74 3.26 -1.23
N PRO A 74 15.55 4.32 -1.07
CA PRO A 74 15.54 5.12 0.14
C PRO A 74 14.22 5.89 0.25
N LEU A 75 13.60 5.87 1.42
CA LEU A 75 12.41 6.66 1.72
C LEU A 75 12.79 7.70 2.77
N ILE A 76 12.57 8.96 2.47
CA ILE A 76 12.82 10.09 3.36
C ILE A 76 11.46 10.59 3.84
N TYR A 77 11.17 10.35 5.11
CA TYR A 77 9.89 10.72 5.72
C TYR A 77 9.90 12.17 6.21
N ALA A 78 8.73 12.79 6.21
CA ALA A 78 8.51 14.06 6.89
C ALA A 78 8.75 13.89 8.41
N PRO A 79 9.12 14.97 9.12
CA PRO A 79 9.27 14.90 10.57
C PRO A 79 8.02 14.37 11.27
N ALA A 80 8.21 13.56 12.31
CA ALA A 80 7.12 13.03 13.11
C ALA A 80 6.25 14.15 13.69
N GLY A 81 4.92 13.96 13.72
CA GLY A 81 3.99 14.96 14.23
C GLY A 81 3.68 16.13 13.30
N SER A 82 4.20 16.13 12.07
CA SER A 82 4.02 17.23 11.10
C SER A 82 2.70 17.19 10.32
N GLY A 83 1.68 16.46 10.77
CA GLY A 83 0.43 16.42 10.03
C GLY A 83 -0.71 15.67 10.70
N THR A 84 -1.86 15.71 10.06
CA THR A 84 -3.01 14.87 10.41
C THR A 84 -2.76 13.43 9.99
N PRO A 85 -3.39 12.42 10.66
CA PRO A 85 -3.33 11.04 10.22
C PRO A 85 -3.68 10.92 8.74
N PRO A 86 -2.92 10.12 7.97
CA PRO A 86 -3.27 9.91 6.57
C PRO A 86 -4.65 9.25 6.48
N ALA A 87 -5.46 9.73 5.54
CA ALA A 87 -6.79 9.19 5.29
C ALA A 87 -6.97 8.97 3.78
N LYS A 88 -7.69 7.90 3.44
CA LYS A 88 -8.02 7.54 2.05
C LYS A 88 -9.50 7.18 1.97
N ALA A 89 -10.22 7.82 1.05
CA ALA A 89 -11.57 7.41 0.70
C ALA A 89 -11.52 6.08 -0.08
N LEU A 90 -12.34 5.13 0.32
CA LEU A 90 -12.54 3.85 -0.36
C LEU A 90 -13.94 3.77 -0.92
N SER A 91 -14.08 3.18 -2.09
CA SER A 91 -15.36 2.90 -2.73
C SER A 91 -15.75 1.45 -2.54
N ASP A 92 -17.05 1.18 -2.62
CA ASP A 92 -17.57 -0.19 -2.59
C ASP A 92 -16.82 -1.11 -3.55
N GLY A 93 -16.50 -2.32 -3.10
CA GLY A 93 -15.72 -3.29 -3.84
C GLY A 93 -14.21 -3.21 -3.56
N TRP A 94 -13.38 -3.45 -4.58
CA TRP A 94 -11.94 -3.54 -4.45
C TRP A 94 -11.24 -2.18 -4.47
N ASN A 95 -10.28 -2.02 -3.57
CA ASN A 95 -9.40 -0.86 -3.48
C ASN A 95 -7.96 -1.33 -3.26
N SER A 96 -6.98 -0.55 -3.73
CA SER A 96 -5.57 -0.77 -3.42
C SER A 96 -5.15 0.13 -2.26
N VAL A 97 -4.59 -0.45 -1.21
CA VAL A 97 -4.20 0.28 0.01
C VAL A 97 -2.82 -0.13 0.50
N GLY A 98 -2.26 0.67 1.39
CA GLY A 98 -1.14 0.31 2.26
C GLY A 98 -1.55 0.39 3.72
N ILE A 99 -0.62 0.15 4.63
CA ILE A 99 -0.85 0.37 6.06
C ILE A 99 0.02 1.54 6.56
N ALA A 100 -0.52 2.30 7.52
CA ALA A 100 0.17 3.46 8.12
C ALA A 100 0.93 3.07 9.39
N SER A 101 1.48 1.86 9.47
CA SER A 101 2.32 1.42 10.55
C SER A 101 3.75 1.24 10.05
N LEU A 102 4.73 1.61 10.87
CA LEU A 102 6.16 1.35 10.61
C LEU A 102 6.56 -0.06 11.06
N GLN A 103 5.69 -0.75 11.78
CA GLN A 103 5.89 -2.12 12.27
C GLN A 103 4.82 -3.06 11.71
N PRO A 104 5.12 -4.35 11.61
CA PRO A 104 4.10 -5.35 11.32
C PRO A 104 3.00 -5.34 12.38
N VAL A 105 1.74 -5.39 11.95
CA VAL A 105 0.56 -5.37 12.83
C VAL A 105 -0.47 -6.39 12.36
N GLN A 106 -1.38 -6.80 13.24
CA GLN A 106 -2.49 -7.68 12.82
C GLN A 106 -3.44 -6.93 11.87
N ALA A 107 -4.01 -7.63 10.91
CA ALA A 107 -4.89 -7.03 9.90
C ALA A 107 -6.13 -6.38 10.55
N GLY A 108 -6.72 -7.00 11.56
CA GLY A 108 -7.83 -6.42 12.31
C GLY A 108 -7.49 -5.07 12.96
N ASP A 109 -6.24 -4.91 13.42
CA ASP A 109 -5.76 -3.63 13.96
C ASP A 109 -5.42 -2.62 12.87
N ALA A 110 -4.75 -3.06 11.79
CA ALA A 110 -4.40 -2.19 10.66
C ALA A 110 -5.64 -1.56 10.02
N PHE A 111 -6.72 -2.33 9.89
CA PHE A 111 -7.95 -1.92 9.19
C PHE A 111 -9.09 -1.54 10.15
N ARG A 112 -8.80 -1.30 11.42
CA ARG A 112 -9.80 -0.99 12.46
C ARG A 112 -10.68 0.22 12.14
N SER A 113 -10.16 1.25 11.47
CA SER A 113 -10.95 2.44 11.09
C SER A 113 -12.08 2.14 10.10
N MET A 114 -12.06 0.98 9.46
CA MET A 114 -13.11 0.51 8.54
C MET A 114 -13.66 -0.86 8.95
N GLN A 115 -13.67 -1.14 10.26
CA GLN A 115 -14.06 -2.43 10.82
C GLN A 115 -15.42 -2.93 10.33
N ASP A 116 -16.38 -2.02 10.11
CA ASP A 116 -17.73 -2.39 9.67
C ASP A 116 -17.87 -2.54 8.15
N HIS A 117 -16.81 -2.23 7.40
CA HIS A 117 -16.83 -2.19 5.95
C HIS A 117 -15.91 -3.20 5.29
N TRP A 118 -14.68 -3.41 5.80
CA TRP A 118 -13.76 -4.31 5.11
C TRP A 118 -14.16 -5.77 5.27
N GLU A 119 -14.07 -6.53 4.19
CA GLU A 119 -14.43 -7.94 4.15
C GLU A 119 -13.20 -8.83 4.07
N MET A 120 -12.26 -8.49 3.19
CA MET A 120 -11.05 -9.28 2.97
C MET A 120 -9.90 -8.41 2.47
N ALA A 121 -8.68 -8.88 2.71
CA ALA A 121 -7.44 -8.27 2.22
C ALA A 121 -6.52 -9.32 1.60
N ILE A 122 -5.79 -8.94 0.54
CA ILE A 122 -4.87 -9.82 -0.18
C ILE A 122 -3.57 -9.08 -0.44
N GLY A 123 -2.46 -9.59 0.09
CA GLY A 123 -1.13 -9.11 -0.22
C GLY A 123 -0.54 -9.77 -1.47
N TYR A 124 0.63 -9.30 -1.87
CA TYR A 124 1.39 -9.86 -2.98
C TYR A 124 2.81 -10.21 -2.54
N ASP A 125 3.23 -11.44 -2.83
CA ASP A 125 4.59 -11.89 -2.60
C ASP A 125 5.45 -11.58 -3.83
N SER A 126 6.23 -10.52 -3.75
CA SER A 126 7.11 -10.09 -4.83
C SER A 126 8.29 -11.05 -5.08
N LEU A 127 8.65 -11.88 -4.10
CA LEU A 127 9.69 -12.89 -4.28
C LEU A 127 9.19 -14.07 -5.12
N GLN A 128 7.96 -14.52 -4.85
CA GLN A 128 7.33 -15.64 -5.56
C GLN A 128 6.46 -15.20 -6.74
N GLN A 129 6.29 -13.87 -6.95
CA GLN A 129 5.46 -13.28 -8.01
C GLN A 129 4.03 -13.83 -8.01
N LYS A 130 3.42 -13.94 -6.83
CA LYS A 130 2.04 -14.44 -6.66
C LYS A 130 1.30 -13.74 -5.52
N TYR A 131 -0.01 -13.81 -5.55
CA TYR A 131 -0.83 -13.36 -4.43
C TYR A 131 -0.65 -14.25 -3.20
N GLU A 132 -0.72 -13.63 -2.04
CA GLU A 132 -0.73 -14.31 -0.75
C GLU A 132 -2.11 -14.88 -0.42
N PRO A 133 -2.21 -15.76 0.57
CA PRO A 133 -3.50 -16.20 1.09
C PRO A 133 -4.36 -15.00 1.50
N VAL A 134 -5.65 -15.09 1.20
CA VAL A 134 -6.62 -14.06 1.58
C VAL A 134 -6.76 -14.00 3.11
N ILE A 135 -6.87 -12.77 3.63
CA ILE A 135 -7.21 -12.48 5.02
C ILE A 135 -8.68 -12.05 5.04
N ILE A 136 -9.49 -12.71 5.85
CA ILE A 136 -10.94 -12.50 5.94
C ILE A 136 -11.25 -11.94 7.33
N ARG A 137 -11.98 -10.83 7.37
CA ARG A 137 -12.39 -10.21 8.64
C ARG A 137 -13.26 -11.16 9.47
N GLY A 138 -12.90 -11.31 10.74
CA GLY A 138 -13.64 -12.16 11.69
C GLY A 138 -13.43 -13.65 11.50
N ASP A 139 -12.62 -14.08 10.54
CA ASP A 139 -12.24 -15.47 10.37
C ASP A 139 -11.08 -15.85 11.33
N THR A 140 -10.74 -17.12 11.39
CA THR A 140 -9.73 -17.69 12.28
C THR A 140 -8.66 -18.44 11.49
N GLY A 141 -7.55 -18.76 12.15
CA GLY A 141 -6.48 -19.56 11.56
C GLY A 141 -5.71 -18.79 10.47
N THR A 142 -5.35 -19.49 9.40
CA THR A 142 -4.49 -18.96 8.32
C THR A 142 -5.14 -17.87 7.47
N HIS A 143 -6.46 -17.73 7.55
CA HIS A 143 -7.23 -16.70 6.85
C HIS A 143 -7.82 -15.65 7.79
N GLY A 144 -7.53 -15.75 9.10
CA GLY A 144 -8.10 -14.86 10.10
C GLY A 144 -7.46 -13.45 10.10
N ASP A 145 -8.18 -12.49 10.64
CA ASP A 145 -7.74 -11.09 10.75
C ASP A 145 -6.65 -10.86 11.83
N THR A 146 -6.26 -11.92 12.55
CA THR A 146 -5.05 -11.97 13.37
C THR A 146 -3.78 -12.16 12.55
N GLN A 147 -3.88 -12.47 11.25
CA GLN A 147 -2.74 -12.51 10.35
C GLN A 147 -2.05 -11.16 10.27
N VAL A 148 -0.72 -11.21 10.18
CA VAL A 148 0.12 -10.01 10.19
C VAL A 148 0.18 -9.40 8.80
N VAL A 149 -0.06 -8.09 8.72
CA VAL A 149 0.21 -7.25 7.57
C VAL A 149 1.46 -6.40 7.80
N TYR A 150 2.16 -6.11 6.74
CA TYR A 150 3.52 -5.54 6.82
C TYR A 150 3.57 -4.12 6.25
N PRO A 151 4.37 -3.23 6.85
CA PRO A 151 4.68 -1.93 6.25
C PRO A 151 5.37 -2.09 4.89
N LEU A 152 5.33 -1.05 4.08
CA LEU A 152 5.91 -0.98 2.74
C LEU A 152 5.26 -1.90 1.70
N LYS A 153 4.26 -2.65 2.09
CA LYS A 153 3.53 -3.59 1.23
C LYS A 153 2.16 -3.03 0.86
N GLY A 154 1.78 -3.22 -0.40
CA GLY A 154 0.43 -2.94 -0.89
C GLY A 154 -0.50 -4.13 -0.64
N TYR A 155 -1.77 -3.83 -0.45
CA TYR A 155 -2.84 -4.79 -0.25
C TYR A 155 -4.04 -4.43 -1.11
N TRP A 156 -4.64 -5.42 -1.73
CA TRP A 156 -6.01 -5.33 -2.18
C TRP A 156 -6.92 -5.45 -0.96
N ILE A 157 -7.87 -4.55 -0.83
CA ILE A 157 -8.90 -4.64 0.20
C ILE A 157 -10.27 -4.53 -0.44
N LYS A 158 -11.16 -5.46 -0.08
CA LYS A 158 -12.56 -5.41 -0.48
C LYS A 158 -13.38 -4.81 0.65
N VAL A 159 -14.16 -3.79 0.34
CA VAL A 159 -15.06 -3.14 1.28
C VAL A 159 -16.52 -3.23 0.80
N ASN A 160 -17.43 -3.29 1.76
CA ASN A 160 -18.87 -3.23 1.54
C ASN A 160 -19.33 -1.81 1.86
N GLY A 161 -19.76 -1.10 0.84
CA GLY A 161 -20.07 0.32 0.92
C GLY A 161 -18.86 1.23 1.00
N SER A 162 -19.04 2.49 0.64
CA SER A 162 -17.97 3.49 0.68
C SER A 162 -17.64 3.86 2.12
N CYS A 163 -16.34 4.02 2.42
CA CYS A 163 -15.86 4.36 3.75
C CYS A 163 -14.57 5.17 3.68
N THR A 164 -14.09 5.64 4.82
CA THR A 164 -12.78 6.29 4.92
C THR A 164 -11.83 5.39 5.71
N TYR A 165 -10.72 5.05 5.09
CA TYR A 165 -9.61 4.40 5.77
C TYR A 165 -8.69 5.46 6.36
N THR A 166 -8.48 5.41 7.66
CA THR A 166 -7.59 6.33 8.39
C THR A 166 -6.46 5.53 9.01
N GLY A 167 -5.23 5.93 8.70
CA GLY A 167 -4.05 5.38 9.34
C GLY A 167 -3.95 5.84 10.80
N ARG A 168 -3.36 5.00 11.66
CA ARG A 168 -2.96 5.44 13.01
C ARG A 168 -1.68 6.27 12.90
N ILE A 169 -1.59 7.35 13.68
CA ILE A 169 -0.31 7.93 14.08
C ILE A 169 0.10 7.18 15.34
N GLU A 170 1.20 6.47 15.30
CA GLU A 170 1.91 6.00 16.50
C GLU A 170 2.92 7.05 16.94
#